data_0250de56f3657b5d1728f521b660b0e1
#
_entry.id   0250de56f3657b5d1728f521b660b0e1
#
_cell.length_a   1.000
_cell.length_b   1.000
_cell.length_c   1.000
_cell.angle_alpha   90.00
_cell.angle_beta   90.00
_cell.angle_gamma   90.00
#
_symmetry.space_group_name_H-M   'P 1'
#
loop_
_entity.id
_entity.type
_entity.pdbx_description
1 polymer ?
#
loop_
_entity_poly.entity_id
_entity_poly.type
_entity_poly.pdbx_seq_one_letter_code
_entity_poly.pdbx_strand_id
1 'polypeptide(L)'
;RDRDNTRLIETLLSACRNSSKNKKRAEIPKTVSSMYWGESNAMKQLRTLIEKVAQTDANILITGENGTGKEMLAREIHALSNRYRRDMITVDMGAITESLFESELFGHKKGSFTDAHTDRAGKFEAAHEGTLFLDEIGNLPYHLQSKLLTAIQSRSVVRVGSNEPIPVNIRLICATNCNLEEMVAKGKFREDLLYRINTIHIEIPPLLSLIHISEPTRRVVISY
;
A
#
# COMPACT_ATOMS: atom_id res chain seq x y z
N ARG A 1 15.20 18.19 -2.10
CA ARG A 1 14.02 17.30 -2.17
C ARG A 1 13.98 16.28 -1.02
N ASP A 2 15.11 15.67 -0.62
CA ASP A 2 15.13 14.69 0.49
C ASP A 2 14.86 15.30 1.88
N ARG A 3 15.23 16.57 2.08
CA ARG A 3 15.00 17.27 3.36
C ARG A 3 13.52 17.58 3.64
N ASP A 4 12.71 17.73 2.61
CA ASP A 4 11.29 18.07 2.77
C ASP A 4 10.46 16.85 3.16
N ASN A 5 10.77 15.66 2.61
CA ASN A 5 10.12 14.40 2.98
C ASN A 5 10.44 14.03 4.44
N THR A 6 11.67 14.22 4.89
CA THR A 6 12.05 13.95 6.29
C THR A 6 11.30 14.88 7.26
N ARG A 7 11.17 16.16 6.91
CA ARG A 7 10.42 17.14 7.72
C ARG A 7 8.92 16.83 7.78
N LEU A 8 8.32 16.38 6.67
CA LEU A 8 6.92 16.00 6.63
C LEU A 8 6.64 14.77 7.51
N ILE A 9 7.52 13.77 7.44
CA ILE A 9 7.47 12.57 8.29
C ILE A 9 7.61 12.93 9.77
N GLU A 10 8.53 13.82 10.14
CA GLU A 10 8.70 14.28 11.51
C GLU A 10 7.48 15.06 12.01
N THR A 11 6.87 15.88 11.18
CA THR A 11 5.66 16.65 11.53
C THR A 11 4.47 15.73 11.75
N LEU A 12 4.28 14.71 10.88
CA LEU A 12 3.24 13.69 11.04
C LEU A 12 3.48 12.83 12.29
N LEU A 13 4.72 12.46 12.57
CA LEU A 13 5.08 11.71 13.78
C LEU A 13 4.87 12.54 15.06
N SER A 14 5.06 13.85 15.02
CA SER A 14 4.80 14.74 16.16
C SER A 14 3.30 14.91 16.42
N ALA A 15 2.49 15.01 15.37
CA ALA A 15 1.03 15.04 15.47
C ALA A 15 0.47 13.72 16.03
N CYS A 16 1.02 12.58 15.63
CA CYS A 16 0.64 11.27 16.19
C CYS A 16 1.03 11.10 17.66
N ARG A 17 2.16 11.69 18.13
CA ARG A 17 2.56 11.63 19.53
C ARG A 17 1.60 12.36 20.48
N ASN A 18 0.95 13.41 20.03
CA ASN A 18 -0.01 14.16 20.84
C ASN A 18 -1.39 13.48 20.94
N SER A 19 -1.74 12.63 19.98
CA SER A 19 -2.99 11.85 19.99
C SER A 19 -2.93 10.58 20.84
N SER A 20 -1.73 10.08 21.17
CA SER A 20 -1.55 8.75 21.78
C SER A 20 -1.38 8.75 23.31
N LYS A 21 -1.53 9.90 24.00
CA LYS A 21 -1.33 9.96 25.47
C LYS A 21 -2.39 9.24 26.30
N ASN A 22 -3.45 8.64 25.73
CA ASN A 22 -4.53 8.03 26.49
C ASN A 22 -5.05 6.66 26.00
N LYS A 23 -4.30 5.89 25.21
CA LYS A 23 -4.66 4.48 24.96
C LYS A 23 -3.59 3.57 25.55
N LYS A 24 -3.98 2.76 26.56
CA LYS A 24 -3.20 1.61 27.03
C LYS A 24 -2.69 0.84 25.81
N ARG A 25 -1.37 0.75 25.67
CA ARG A 25 -0.71 -0.07 24.66
C ARG A 25 -1.23 -1.49 24.79
N ALA A 26 -2.15 -1.91 23.91
CA ALA A 26 -2.46 -3.32 23.75
C ALA A 26 -1.15 -4.00 23.31
N GLU A 27 -0.73 -5.03 24.03
CA GLU A 27 0.41 -5.84 23.62
C GLU A 27 0.11 -6.41 22.25
N ILE A 28 0.84 -5.89 21.24
CA ILE A 28 0.79 -6.45 19.88
C ILE A 28 1.38 -7.84 20.01
N PRO A 29 0.63 -8.92 19.66
CA PRO A 29 1.20 -10.24 19.64
C PRO A 29 2.47 -10.17 18.77
N LYS A 30 3.56 -10.77 19.24
CA LYS A 30 4.73 -11.02 18.42
C LYS A 30 4.34 -12.02 17.34
N THR A 31 3.58 -11.59 16.35
CA THR A 31 3.38 -12.34 15.13
C THR A 31 4.77 -12.52 14.53
N VAL A 32 5.13 -13.78 14.33
CA VAL A 32 6.41 -14.12 13.70
C VAL A 32 6.43 -13.40 12.36
N SER A 33 7.32 -12.41 12.24
CA SER A 33 7.52 -11.70 10.97
C SER A 33 7.82 -12.74 9.90
N SER A 34 7.00 -12.80 8.87
CA SER A 34 7.20 -13.71 7.74
C SER A 34 8.25 -13.14 6.76
N MET A 35 8.65 -11.89 6.95
CA MET A 35 9.60 -11.19 6.09
C MET A 35 11.04 -11.37 6.60
N TYR A 36 11.93 -11.85 5.72
CA TYR A 36 13.37 -11.85 6.00
C TYR A 36 13.93 -10.44 5.77
N TRP A 37 14.32 -9.77 6.86
CA TRP A 37 14.75 -8.37 6.82
C TRP A 37 16.20 -8.15 6.41
N GLY A 38 17.02 -9.19 6.34
CA GLY A 38 18.46 -9.03 6.10
C GLY A 38 19.18 -8.21 7.17
N GLU A 39 20.50 -8.07 7.04
CA GLU A 39 21.34 -7.37 8.02
C GLU A 39 21.79 -5.98 7.57
N SER A 40 21.46 -5.53 6.37
CA SER A 40 21.90 -4.24 5.84
C SER A 40 21.31 -3.07 6.64
N ASN A 41 22.06 -1.97 6.72
CA ASN A 41 21.61 -0.77 7.42
C ASN A 41 20.32 -0.20 6.81
N ALA A 42 20.16 -0.28 5.48
CA ALA A 42 18.96 0.16 4.78
C ALA A 42 17.72 -0.63 5.23
N MET A 43 17.83 -1.97 5.36
CA MET A 43 16.73 -2.81 5.80
C MET A 43 16.40 -2.61 7.30
N LYS A 44 17.40 -2.33 8.13
CA LYS A 44 17.16 -1.99 9.55
C LYS A 44 16.42 -0.66 9.69
N GLN A 45 16.79 0.34 8.90
CA GLN A 45 16.10 1.64 8.87
C GLN A 45 14.66 1.49 8.35
N LEU A 46 14.47 0.73 7.27
CA LEU A 46 13.16 0.43 6.71
C LEU A 46 12.27 -0.27 7.76
N ARG A 47 12.77 -1.26 8.47
CA ARG A 47 12.04 -1.94 9.55
C ARG A 47 11.60 -0.97 10.64
N THR A 48 12.50 -0.11 11.10
CA THR A 48 12.18 0.91 12.12
C THR A 48 11.10 1.89 11.63
N LEU A 49 11.14 2.28 10.35
CA LEU A 49 10.13 3.11 9.73
C LEU A 49 8.77 2.40 9.72
N ILE A 50 8.75 1.13 9.30
CA ILE A 50 7.52 0.33 9.20
C ILE A 50 6.87 0.12 10.56
N GLU A 51 7.64 -0.17 11.61
CA GLU A 51 7.10 -0.30 12.97
C GLU A 51 6.37 0.97 13.43
N LYS A 52 6.84 2.15 13.03
CA LYS A 52 6.20 3.44 13.34
C LYS A 52 4.96 3.69 12.46
N VAL A 53 5.11 3.47 11.15
CA VAL A 53 4.06 3.73 10.15
C VAL A 53 2.88 2.75 10.31
N ALA A 54 3.15 1.51 10.69
CA ALA A 54 2.13 0.50 10.91
C ALA A 54 1.06 0.91 11.92
N GLN A 55 1.44 1.72 12.92
CA GLN A 55 0.52 2.20 13.97
C GLN A 55 -0.42 3.33 13.51
N THR A 56 -0.23 3.86 12.29
CA THR A 56 -1.05 4.93 11.72
C THR A 56 -2.10 4.36 10.78
N ASP A 57 -3.21 5.09 10.57
CA ASP A 57 -4.21 4.77 9.53
C ASP A 57 -3.95 5.51 8.22
N ALA A 58 -2.74 6.07 8.04
CA ALA A 58 -2.37 6.77 6.82
C ALA A 58 -2.28 5.81 5.62
N ASN A 59 -2.62 6.32 4.43
CA ASN A 59 -2.40 5.59 3.19
C ASN A 59 -0.90 5.44 2.91
N ILE A 60 -0.51 4.30 2.38
CA ILE A 60 0.90 3.98 2.11
C ILE A 60 1.04 3.64 0.63
N LEU A 61 2.04 4.24 -0.01
CA LEU A 61 2.49 3.85 -1.35
C LEU A 61 3.85 3.17 -1.25
N ILE A 62 3.91 1.91 -1.69
CA ILE A 62 5.13 1.12 -1.76
C ILE A 62 5.61 1.10 -3.20
N THR A 63 6.83 1.56 -3.45
CA THR A 63 7.47 1.49 -4.77
C THR A 63 8.69 0.57 -4.73
N GLY A 64 9.00 -0.06 -5.85
CA GLY A 64 10.15 -0.94 -6.00
C GLY A 64 10.02 -1.84 -7.21
N GLU A 65 11.13 -2.40 -7.65
CA GLU A 65 11.19 -3.31 -8.79
C GLU A 65 10.30 -4.56 -8.58
N ASN A 66 10.04 -5.28 -9.67
CA ASN A 66 9.32 -6.56 -9.57
C ASN A 66 10.14 -7.56 -8.75
N GLY A 67 9.46 -8.32 -7.90
CA GLY A 67 10.10 -9.33 -7.06
C GLY A 67 10.80 -8.81 -5.81
N THR A 68 10.78 -7.51 -5.52
CA THR A 68 11.42 -6.94 -4.31
C THR A 68 10.65 -7.21 -3.01
N GLY A 69 9.50 -7.89 -3.07
CA GLY A 69 8.73 -8.25 -1.88
C GLY A 69 7.72 -7.20 -1.42
N LYS A 70 7.20 -6.35 -2.32
CA LYS A 70 6.19 -5.33 -2.01
C LYS A 70 4.98 -5.90 -1.26
N GLU A 71 4.45 -7.04 -1.71
CA GLU A 71 3.33 -7.71 -1.05
C GLU A 71 3.70 -8.21 0.36
N MET A 72 4.89 -8.80 0.53
CA MET A 72 5.35 -9.25 1.86
C MET A 72 5.47 -8.07 2.82
N LEU A 73 5.96 -6.93 2.34
CA LEU A 73 6.05 -5.70 3.12
C LEU A 73 4.67 -5.18 3.51
N ALA A 74 3.70 -5.19 2.60
CA ALA A 74 2.32 -4.78 2.89
C ALA A 74 1.68 -5.68 3.95
N ARG A 75 1.90 -7.00 3.89
CA ARG A 75 1.46 -7.98 4.91
C ARG A 75 2.08 -7.71 6.26
N GLU A 76 3.38 -7.40 6.31
CA GLU A 76 4.08 -7.04 7.55
C GLU A 76 3.52 -5.74 8.17
N ILE A 77 3.28 -4.71 7.35
CA ILE A 77 2.64 -3.46 7.79
C ILE A 77 1.25 -3.73 8.37
N HIS A 78 0.46 -4.60 7.74
CA HIS A 78 -0.85 -4.98 8.25
C HIS A 78 -0.74 -5.73 9.57
N ALA A 79 0.16 -6.72 9.68
CA ALA A 79 0.37 -7.52 10.88
C ALA A 79 0.83 -6.68 12.09
N LEU A 80 1.59 -5.61 11.85
CA LEU A 80 2.04 -4.67 12.88
C LEU A 80 1.02 -3.55 13.17
N SER A 81 -0.10 -3.49 12.45
CA SER A 81 -1.08 -2.41 12.56
C SER A 81 -2.10 -2.64 13.67
N ASN A 82 -2.87 -1.59 13.98
CA ASN A 82 -4.02 -1.69 14.88
C ASN A 82 -5.16 -2.56 14.32
N ARG A 83 -5.08 -2.91 13.02
CA ARG A 83 -6.07 -3.72 12.29
C ARG A 83 -5.61 -5.17 12.06
N TYR A 84 -4.56 -5.63 12.73
CA TYR A 84 -3.96 -6.96 12.54
C TYR A 84 -4.93 -8.15 12.73
N ARG A 85 -6.04 -7.95 13.44
CA ARG A 85 -7.09 -8.96 13.65
C ARG A 85 -8.18 -8.93 12.59
N ARG A 86 -8.15 -7.96 11.69
CA ARG A 86 -9.11 -7.80 10.60
C ARG A 86 -8.51 -8.32 9.31
N ASP A 87 -9.34 -8.53 8.32
CA ASP A 87 -8.89 -9.06 7.04
C ASP A 87 -8.02 -8.06 6.27
N MET A 88 -7.01 -8.59 5.60
CA MET A 88 -6.27 -7.90 4.56
C MET A 88 -6.72 -8.44 3.21
N ILE A 89 -7.44 -7.63 2.45
CA ILE A 89 -7.90 -7.97 1.12
C ILE A 89 -6.87 -7.50 0.10
N THR A 90 -6.30 -8.44 -0.65
CA THR A 90 -5.31 -8.16 -1.69
C THR A 90 -6.00 -8.16 -3.05
N VAL A 91 -5.66 -7.18 -3.88
CA VAL A 91 -6.12 -7.04 -5.26
C VAL A 91 -4.91 -6.77 -6.14
N ASP A 92 -4.62 -7.70 -7.04
CA ASP A 92 -3.62 -7.52 -8.10
C ASP A 92 -4.28 -6.87 -9.31
N MET A 93 -3.95 -5.60 -9.56
CA MET A 93 -4.48 -4.83 -10.68
C MET A 93 -3.96 -5.34 -12.04
N GLY A 94 -2.84 -6.04 -12.07
CA GLY A 94 -2.32 -6.66 -13.28
C GLY A 94 -3.09 -7.91 -13.71
N ALA A 95 -3.76 -8.58 -12.77
CA ALA A 95 -4.49 -9.82 -13.02
C ALA A 95 -5.96 -9.61 -13.42
N ILE A 96 -6.51 -8.40 -13.24
CA ILE A 96 -7.91 -8.11 -13.53
C ILE A 96 -8.04 -7.57 -14.95
N THR A 97 -8.97 -8.11 -15.73
CA THR A 97 -9.31 -7.55 -17.06
C THR A 97 -10.04 -6.21 -16.90
N GLU A 98 -9.80 -5.29 -17.85
CA GLU A 98 -10.32 -3.91 -17.78
C GLU A 98 -11.84 -3.86 -17.54
N SER A 99 -12.61 -4.72 -18.19
CA SER A 99 -14.07 -4.80 -18.06
C SER A 99 -14.56 -5.23 -16.68
N LEU A 100 -13.72 -5.90 -15.89
CA LEU A 100 -14.08 -6.41 -14.57
C LEU A 100 -13.59 -5.54 -13.40
N PHE A 101 -12.68 -4.59 -13.64
CA PHE A 101 -12.13 -3.74 -12.57
C PHE A 101 -13.20 -3.10 -11.71
N GLU A 102 -14.18 -2.48 -12.35
CA GLU A 102 -15.21 -1.74 -11.64
C GLU A 102 -16.06 -2.66 -10.76
N SER A 103 -16.48 -3.78 -11.31
CA SER A 103 -17.28 -4.79 -10.61
C SER A 103 -16.50 -5.48 -9.48
N GLU A 104 -15.22 -5.80 -9.69
CA GLU A 104 -14.38 -6.41 -8.65
C GLU A 104 -14.10 -5.44 -7.50
N LEU A 105 -13.74 -4.19 -7.79
CA LEU A 105 -13.41 -3.22 -6.76
C LEU A 105 -14.62 -2.73 -5.99
N PHE A 106 -15.68 -2.33 -6.70
CA PHE A 106 -16.82 -1.61 -6.11
C PHE A 106 -18.07 -2.48 -5.95
N GLY A 107 -18.09 -3.69 -6.54
CA GLY A 107 -19.26 -4.57 -6.54
C GLY A 107 -20.29 -4.18 -7.58
N HIS A 108 -21.31 -5.00 -7.73
CA HIS A 108 -22.41 -4.77 -8.67
C HIS A 108 -23.75 -5.27 -8.13
N LYS A 109 -24.82 -4.68 -8.67
CA LYS A 109 -26.19 -5.16 -8.50
C LYS A 109 -26.57 -6.11 -9.64
N LYS A 110 -27.48 -7.03 -9.35
CA LYS A 110 -28.07 -7.92 -10.36
C LYS A 110 -28.64 -7.09 -11.53
N GLY A 111 -28.31 -7.49 -12.75
CA GLY A 111 -28.80 -6.84 -13.98
C GLY A 111 -28.02 -5.57 -14.38
N SER A 112 -26.93 -5.22 -13.69
CA SER A 112 -26.12 -4.05 -14.04
C SER A 112 -25.32 -4.21 -15.35
N PHE A 113 -25.07 -5.46 -15.78
CA PHE A 113 -24.48 -5.84 -17.06
C PHE A 113 -24.94 -7.26 -17.43
N THR A 114 -24.64 -7.72 -18.65
CA THR A 114 -25.19 -8.95 -19.23
C THR A 114 -25.02 -10.20 -18.34
N ASP A 115 -23.87 -10.33 -17.68
CA ASP A 115 -23.54 -11.48 -16.82
C ASP A 115 -23.77 -11.24 -15.32
N ALA A 116 -24.38 -10.13 -14.94
CA ALA A 116 -24.68 -9.80 -13.54
C ALA A 116 -25.93 -10.55 -13.05
N HIS A 117 -25.80 -11.85 -12.81
CA HIS A 117 -26.94 -12.70 -12.38
C HIS A 117 -27.31 -12.53 -10.90
N THR A 118 -26.38 -12.06 -10.06
CA THR A 118 -26.57 -11.87 -8.61
C THR A 118 -25.95 -10.56 -8.15
N ASP A 119 -26.36 -10.07 -6.98
CA ASP A 119 -25.66 -8.99 -6.30
C ASP A 119 -24.30 -9.50 -5.80
N ARG A 120 -23.24 -8.71 -6.01
CA ARG A 120 -21.90 -9.05 -5.51
C ARG A 120 -21.26 -7.86 -4.81
N ALA A 121 -20.76 -8.08 -3.59
CA ALA A 121 -19.96 -7.11 -2.87
C ALA A 121 -18.58 -6.95 -3.51
N GLY A 122 -18.09 -5.71 -3.55
CA GLY A 122 -16.74 -5.40 -4.07
C GLY A 122 -15.64 -5.58 -3.01
N LYS A 123 -14.39 -5.49 -3.46
CA LYS A 123 -13.22 -5.61 -2.59
C LYS A 123 -13.16 -4.52 -1.52
N PHE A 124 -13.66 -3.32 -1.80
CA PHE A 124 -13.78 -2.25 -0.82
C PHE A 124 -14.71 -2.61 0.33
N GLU A 125 -15.85 -3.21 0.03
CA GLU A 125 -16.79 -3.68 1.06
C GLU A 125 -16.19 -4.83 1.86
N ALA A 126 -15.54 -5.80 1.18
CA ALA A 126 -14.88 -6.93 1.81
C ALA A 126 -13.75 -6.51 2.77
N ALA A 127 -13.07 -5.39 2.47
CA ALA A 127 -11.98 -4.85 3.29
C ALA A 127 -12.49 -3.94 4.44
N HIS A 128 -13.80 -3.84 4.66
CA HIS A 128 -14.38 -2.97 5.69
C HIS A 128 -13.78 -3.25 7.07
N GLU A 129 -13.38 -2.19 7.79
CA GLU A 129 -12.61 -2.20 9.05
C GLU A 129 -11.22 -2.85 8.98
N GLY A 130 -10.84 -3.41 7.84
CA GLY A 130 -9.56 -4.06 7.58
C GLY A 130 -8.58 -3.22 6.78
N THR A 131 -7.76 -3.89 5.99
CA THR A 131 -6.77 -3.29 5.08
C THR A 131 -7.06 -3.71 3.64
N LEU A 132 -7.10 -2.76 2.73
CA LEU A 132 -7.15 -3.00 1.30
C LEU A 132 -5.75 -2.79 0.71
N PHE A 133 -5.18 -3.84 0.13
CA PHE A 133 -3.92 -3.78 -0.58
C PHE A 133 -4.15 -3.84 -2.09
N LEU A 134 -3.74 -2.79 -2.79
CA LEU A 134 -3.84 -2.67 -4.24
C LEU A 134 -2.44 -2.82 -4.83
N ASP A 135 -2.14 -3.99 -5.37
CA ASP A 135 -0.87 -4.23 -6.05
C ASP A 135 -0.94 -3.77 -7.51
N GLU A 136 0.18 -3.27 -8.02
CA GLU A 136 0.32 -2.72 -9.38
C GLU A 136 -0.73 -1.64 -9.71
N ILE A 137 -0.90 -0.67 -8.79
CA ILE A 137 -1.89 0.42 -8.91
C ILE A 137 -1.72 1.24 -10.20
N GLY A 138 -0.52 1.27 -10.80
CA GLY A 138 -0.27 1.90 -12.09
C GLY A 138 -1.08 1.32 -13.25
N ASN A 139 -1.58 0.08 -13.12
CA ASN A 139 -2.41 -0.58 -14.14
C ASN A 139 -3.89 -0.19 -14.07
N LEU A 140 -4.31 0.60 -13.06
CA LEU A 140 -5.70 1.03 -12.94
C LEU A 140 -6.09 1.94 -14.13
N PRO A 141 -7.13 1.59 -14.91
CA PRO A 141 -7.60 2.39 -16.03
C PRO A 141 -7.91 3.83 -15.62
N TYR A 142 -7.53 4.80 -16.45
CA TYR A 142 -7.65 6.23 -16.14
C TYR A 142 -9.07 6.65 -15.73
N HIS A 143 -10.09 6.12 -16.40
CA HIS A 143 -11.50 6.44 -16.11
C HIS A 143 -11.96 5.94 -14.72
N LEU A 144 -11.32 4.89 -14.16
CA LEU A 144 -11.65 4.38 -12.84
C LEU A 144 -10.89 5.07 -11.70
N GLN A 145 -9.83 5.81 -12.03
CA GLN A 145 -9.03 6.51 -11.02
C GLN A 145 -9.84 7.58 -10.28
N SER A 146 -10.78 8.26 -10.97
CA SER A 146 -11.70 9.22 -10.33
C SER A 146 -12.65 8.54 -9.35
N LYS A 147 -13.13 7.33 -9.69
CA LYS A 147 -14.03 6.56 -8.81
C LYS A 147 -13.28 6.06 -7.58
N LEU A 148 -12.04 5.60 -7.76
CA LEU A 148 -11.16 5.23 -6.66
C LEU A 148 -10.90 6.43 -5.72
N LEU A 149 -10.57 7.59 -6.28
CA LEU A 149 -10.36 8.82 -5.52
C LEU A 149 -11.59 9.18 -4.67
N THR A 150 -12.78 9.15 -5.28
CA THR A 150 -14.04 9.41 -4.58
C THR A 150 -14.25 8.43 -3.43
N ALA A 151 -14.03 7.13 -3.65
CA ALA A 151 -14.17 6.11 -2.61
C ALA A 151 -13.24 6.36 -1.41
N ILE A 152 -11.98 6.77 -1.67
CA ILE A 152 -11.01 7.09 -0.61
C ILE A 152 -11.39 8.38 0.14
N GLN A 153 -11.91 9.39 -0.56
CA GLN A 153 -12.25 10.70 0.02
C GLN A 153 -13.54 10.65 0.83
N SER A 154 -14.61 10.07 0.24
CA SER A 154 -15.93 9.99 0.87
C SER A 154 -16.03 8.87 1.90
N ARG A 155 -15.06 7.95 1.94
CA ARG A 155 -15.11 6.71 2.72
C ARG A 155 -16.39 5.92 2.45
N SER A 156 -16.82 5.92 1.22
CA SER A 156 -18.01 5.18 0.77
C SER A 156 -17.83 4.71 -0.67
N VAL A 157 -18.48 3.62 -1.01
CA VAL A 157 -18.49 3.07 -2.37
C VAL A 157 -19.92 2.93 -2.86
N VAL A 158 -20.08 2.99 -4.18
CA VAL A 158 -21.35 2.76 -4.85
C VAL A 158 -21.18 1.61 -5.81
N ARG A 159 -22.02 0.58 -5.68
CA ARG A 159 -22.00 -0.59 -6.58
C ARG A 159 -22.42 -0.20 -7.99
N VAL A 160 -21.88 -0.89 -8.97
CA VAL A 160 -22.34 -0.77 -10.37
C VAL A 160 -23.82 -1.09 -10.44
N GLY A 161 -24.61 -0.21 -11.08
CA GLY A 161 -26.07 -0.34 -11.17
C GLY A 161 -26.84 0.08 -9.90
N SER A 162 -26.18 0.76 -8.95
CA SER A 162 -26.81 1.34 -7.76
C SER A 162 -26.45 2.82 -7.62
N ASN A 163 -27.26 3.56 -6.89
CA ASN A 163 -26.93 4.93 -6.45
C ASN A 163 -26.78 5.03 -4.92
N GLU A 164 -26.86 3.91 -4.21
CA GLU A 164 -26.77 3.88 -2.75
C GLU A 164 -25.30 3.88 -2.30
N PRO A 165 -24.84 4.87 -1.53
CA PRO A 165 -23.51 4.87 -0.99
C PRO A 165 -23.41 3.90 0.20
N ILE A 166 -22.44 3.02 0.18
CA ILE A 166 -22.12 2.07 1.24
C ILE A 166 -20.88 2.58 1.98
N PRO A 167 -20.98 2.91 3.27
CA PRO A 167 -19.84 3.42 4.03
C PRO A 167 -18.78 2.32 4.21
N VAL A 168 -17.51 2.68 3.99
CA VAL A 168 -16.37 1.78 4.15
C VAL A 168 -15.29 2.47 4.98
N ASN A 169 -14.76 1.75 5.96
CA ASN A 169 -13.63 2.19 6.76
C ASN A 169 -12.44 1.27 6.50
N ILE A 170 -11.58 1.65 5.57
CA ILE A 170 -10.43 0.85 5.17
C ILE A 170 -9.12 1.57 5.47
N ARG A 171 -8.07 0.82 5.70
CA ARG A 171 -6.70 1.27 5.57
C ARG A 171 -6.21 0.89 4.17
N LEU A 172 -5.71 1.85 3.40
CA LEU A 172 -5.26 1.62 2.04
C LEU A 172 -3.73 1.50 1.99
N ILE A 173 -3.26 0.42 1.36
CA ILE A 173 -1.85 0.24 1.00
C ILE A 173 -1.83 0.00 -0.51
N CYS A 174 -1.04 0.77 -1.24
CA CYS A 174 -0.84 0.61 -2.68
C CYS A 174 0.60 0.20 -2.97
N ALA A 175 0.80 -0.59 -4.01
CA ALA A 175 2.14 -0.93 -4.51
C ALA A 175 2.22 -0.75 -6.02
N THR A 176 3.40 -0.42 -6.52
CA THR A 176 3.70 -0.35 -7.95
C THR A 176 5.19 -0.43 -8.23
N ASN A 177 5.55 -0.92 -9.42
CA ASN A 177 6.88 -0.83 -10.01
C ASN A 177 7.01 0.37 -10.96
N CYS A 178 5.88 1.04 -11.30
CA CYS A 178 5.86 2.16 -12.22
C CYS A 178 6.22 3.47 -11.53
N ASN A 179 6.84 4.38 -12.29
CA ASN A 179 7.00 5.77 -11.88
C ASN A 179 5.68 6.52 -12.09
N LEU A 180 4.89 6.69 -11.03
CA LEU A 180 3.59 7.35 -11.10
C LEU A 180 3.71 8.83 -11.45
N GLU A 181 4.80 9.53 -11.07
CA GLU A 181 5.03 10.94 -11.43
C GLU A 181 5.19 11.09 -12.95
N GLU A 182 5.93 10.18 -13.59
CA GLU A 182 6.00 10.14 -15.05
C GLU A 182 4.66 9.81 -15.71
N MET A 183 3.87 8.93 -15.11
CA MET A 183 2.53 8.60 -15.60
C MET A 183 1.60 9.80 -15.50
N VAL A 184 1.71 10.62 -14.46
CA VAL A 184 0.98 11.90 -14.33
C VAL A 184 1.40 12.85 -15.43
N ALA A 185 2.71 13.04 -15.65
CA ALA A 185 3.22 13.90 -16.72
C ALA A 185 2.75 13.47 -18.13
N LYS A 186 2.54 12.18 -18.34
CA LYS A 186 2.02 11.57 -19.59
C LYS A 186 0.49 11.53 -19.66
N GLY A 187 -0.24 12.05 -18.67
CA GLY A 187 -1.70 12.04 -18.60
C GLY A 187 -2.31 10.64 -18.43
N LYS A 188 -1.54 9.64 -17.96
CA LYS A 188 -1.98 8.27 -17.72
C LYS A 188 -2.41 8.00 -16.28
N PHE A 189 -2.01 8.85 -15.36
CA PHE A 189 -2.39 8.79 -13.96
C PHE A 189 -2.80 10.16 -13.44
N ARG A 190 -3.80 10.21 -12.55
CA ARG A 190 -4.31 11.48 -12.02
C ARG A 190 -3.43 11.97 -10.88
N GLU A 191 -3.07 13.22 -10.92
CA GLU A 191 -2.24 13.87 -9.89
C GLU A 191 -2.95 13.90 -8.53
N ASP A 192 -4.25 14.19 -8.51
CA ASP A 192 -5.07 14.24 -7.30
C ASP A 192 -5.15 12.87 -6.60
N LEU A 193 -5.24 11.78 -7.36
CA LEU A 193 -5.19 10.43 -6.83
C LEU A 193 -3.80 10.11 -6.27
N LEU A 194 -2.73 10.46 -6.99
CA LEU A 194 -1.37 10.25 -6.53
C LEU A 194 -1.14 10.90 -5.17
N TYR A 195 -1.51 12.16 -4.99
CA TYR A 195 -1.39 12.85 -3.70
C TYR A 195 -2.18 12.16 -2.60
N ARG A 196 -3.34 11.59 -2.91
CA ARG A 196 -4.19 10.93 -1.93
C ARG A 196 -3.67 9.58 -1.47
N ILE A 197 -3.08 8.78 -2.36
CA ILE A 197 -2.51 7.47 -2.01
C ILE A 197 -1.09 7.57 -1.48
N ASN A 198 -0.33 8.59 -1.86
CA ASN A 198 1.07 8.82 -1.48
C ASN A 198 1.20 9.66 -0.18
N THR A 199 0.41 9.33 0.85
CA THR A 199 0.53 10.01 2.15
C THR A 199 1.83 9.63 2.84
N ILE A 200 2.21 8.36 2.77
CA ILE A 200 3.51 7.86 3.22
C ILE A 200 4.11 7.05 2.06
N HIS A 201 5.28 7.46 1.60
CA HIS A 201 6.03 6.77 0.55
C HIS A 201 7.08 5.85 1.16
N ILE A 202 7.11 4.60 0.70
CA ILE A 202 8.09 3.60 1.08
C ILE A 202 8.70 3.03 -0.19
N GLU A 203 9.99 3.25 -0.39
CA GLU A 203 10.74 2.68 -1.49
C GLU A 203 11.52 1.46 -1.02
N ILE A 204 11.33 0.31 -1.69
CA ILE A 204 12.10 -0.90 -1.43
C ILE A 204 13.34 -0.86 -2.31
N PRO A 205 14.56 -0.90 -1.73
CA PRO A 205 15.78 -0.92 -2.53
C PRO A 205 15.87 -2.19 -3.38
N PRO A 206 16.43 -2.12 -4.59
CA PRO A 206 16.61 -3.28 -5.44
C PRO A 206 17.51 -4.33 -4.79
N LEU A 207 17.19 -5.62 -4.98
CA LEU A 207 17.91 -6.74 -4.34
C LEU A 207 19.41 -6.76 -4.69
N LEU A 208 19.81 -6.29 -5.85
CA LEU A 208 21.21 -6.24 -6.29
C LEU A 208 22.04 -5.23 -5.48
N SER A 209 21.46 -4.17 -4.95
CA SER A 209 22.15 -3.22 -4.09
C SER A 209 22.48 -3.80 -2.70
N LEU A 210 21.85 -4.91 -2.32
CA LEU A 210 22.09 -5.61 -1.06
C LEU A 210 23.24 -6.62 -1.15
N ILE A 211 23.69 -7.00 -2.34
CA ILE A 211 24.74 -8.01 -2.58
C ILE A 211 26.15 -7.40 -2.55
N HIS A 212 26.27 -6.09 -2.72
CA HIS A 212 27.59 -5.42 -2.89
C HIS A 212 28.35 -5.14 -1.59
N ILE A 213 28.00 -5.70 -0.43
CA ILE A 213 28.67 -5.44 0.86
C ILE A 213 29.45 -6.66 1.38
N SER A 214 29.66 -7.72 0.59
CA SER A 214 30.43 -8.87 1.06
C SER A 214 31.43 -9.42 0.06
N GLU A 215 32.29 -8.58 -0.52
CA GLU A 215 33.59 -9.06 -1.00
C GLU A 215 34.67 -8.75 0.03
N PRO A 216 35.19 -9.77 0.76
CA PRO A 216 36.42 -9.61 1.46
C PRO A 216 37.54 -9.54 0.42
N THR A 217 38.18 -8.39 0.28
CA THR A 217 39.42 -8.21 -0.45
C THR A 217 40.48 -9.15 0.13
N ARG A 218 40.58 -10.36 -0.39
CA ARG A 218 41.80 -11.19 -0.20
C ARG A 218 42.92 -10.57 -1.01
N ARG A 219 43.64 -9.66 -0.42
CA ARG A 219 45.01 -9.37 -0.85
C ARG A 219 45.90 -10.56 -0.48
N VAL A 220 46.15 -11.43 -1.44
CA VAL A 220 47.26 -12.35 -1.36
C VAL A 220 48.51 -11.54 -1.72
N VAL A 221 49.29 -11.18 -0.70
CA VAL A 221 50.65 -10.71 -0.87
C VAL A 221 51.52 -11.97 -1.02
N ILE A 222 51.98 -12.26 -2.22
CA ILE A 222 53.05 -13.22 -2.45
C ILE A 222 54.32 -12.38 -2.54
N SER A 223 55.15 -12.46 -1.51
CA SER A 223 56.54 -11.97 -1.53
C SER A 223 57.44 -13.10 -2.03
N TYR A 224 58.24 -12.79 -3.03
CA TYR A 224 59.53 -13.41 -3.30
C TYR A 224 60.61 -12.36 -3.13
#